data_916a00bf604ff64b389739a850e3e2ff
#
_entry.id   916a00bf604ff64b389739a850e3e2ff
#
_cell.length_a   1.000
_cell.length_b   1.000
_cell.length_c   1.000
_cell.angle_alpha   90.00
_cell.angle_beta   90.00
_cell.angle_gamma   90.00
#
_symmetry.space_group_name_H-M   'P 1'
#
loop_
_entity.id
_entity.type
_entity.pdbx_description
1 polymer ?
#
loop_
_entity_poly.entity_id
_entity_poly.type
_entity_poly.pdbx_seq_one_letter_code
_entity_poly.pdbx_strand_id
1 'polypeptide(L)'
;MVFLYKVNFGTCKISRILFFSFIFLSCVFLRMYAAEAESGITVQGVDTVYHLTHNDYKTGERLFYGLIREQEGQEACVTCHTVKPADQFNWNPTAFEVATTSHAKTLGELKNVLITPSGKRMSEAHKGYSNLTDEQLVYLKGYLLSYYQQGGYKPRPVINRLLYFLGILTLFVLAFLDLVWIKSVRFRVVHVAVLLAATVLLTKVIVEESIALGRSKSFEPDQPIKFSHMVHAGQNKTDCLYCHSGAETGKSAGIPSASVCLNCHMIVRDGTRSGRFEINKIFASLDKKKPIEWTRVYNLPDHVFFSHAQHVGAGKLACQTCHGTVAQMDRISQVPDLSMGWCINCHRDTKVQFHDNKFYEKYGELREKIEKGEIKEVTVDMVGGTDCMKCHY
;
A
#
# COMPACT_ATOMS: atom_id res chain seq x y z
N MET A 1 3.46 -53.16 -55.05
CA MET A 1 4.34 -53.10 -53.89
C MET A 1 3.80 -52.01 -53.01
N VAL A 2 2.94 -52.39 -52.05
CA VAL A 2 2.17 -51.44 -51.20
C VAL A 2 2.88 -51.36 -49.87
N PHE A 3 3.36 -50.18 -49.51
CA PHE A 3 3.97 -49.92 -48.21
C PHE A 3 2.84 -49.56 -47.21
N LEU A 4 2.52 -50.49 -46.33
CA LEU A 4 1.66 -50.24 -45.17
C LEU A 4 2.45 -49.52 -44.06
N TYR A 5 2.10 -48.26 -43.79
CA TYR A 5 2.58 -47.52 -42.64
C TYR A 5 1.87 -48.06 -41.39
N LYS A 6 2.61 -48.70 -40.49
CA LYS A 6 2.16 -49.03 -39.13
C LYS A 6 2.12 -47.75 -38.31
N VAL A 7 0.93 -47.23 -38.06
CA VAL A 7 0.70 -46.16 -37.06
C VAL A 7 0.71 -46.80 -35.68
N ASN A 8 1.66 -46.42 -34.88
CA ASN A 8 1.86 -46.94 -33.54
C ASN A 8 0.90 -46.24 -32.53
N PHE A 9 -0.10 -46.96 -32.05
CA PHE A 9 -1.18 -46.51 -31.15
C PHE A 9 -0.76 -46.32 -29.68
N GLY A 10 0.52 -46.02 -29.40
CA GLY A 10 1.03 -45.79 -28.03
C GLY A 10 0.68 -44.44 -27.39
N THR A 11 0.35 -43.44 -28.18
CA THR A 11 0.18 -42.05 -27.69
C THR A 11 -1.22 -41.67 -27.20
N CYS A 12 -2.20 -42.57 -27.41
CA CYS A 12 -3.62 -42.27 -27.11
C CYS A 12 -4.01 -42.37 -25.63
N LYS A 13 -3.26 -43.09 -24.78
CA LYS A 13 -3.58 -43.22 -23.34
C LYS A 13 -3.20 -41.99 -22.52
N ILE A 14 -2.06 -41.36 -22.81
CA ILE A 14 -1.59 -40.17 -22.09
C ILE A 14 -2.48 -38.96 -22.41
N SER A 15 -2.90 -38.80 -23.66
CA SER A 15 -3.83 -37.76 -24.10
C SER A 15 -5.19 -37.85 -23.42
N ARG A 16 -5.71 -39.05 -23.18
CA ARG A 16 -6.99 -39.26 -22.48
C ARG A 16 -6.88 -38.93 -21.00
N ILE A 17 -5.82 -39.30 -20.33
CA ILE A 17 -5.59 -38.98 -18.90
C ILE A 17 -5.49 -37.46 -18.71
N LEU A 18 -4.73 -36.75 -19.56
CA LEU A 18 -4.61 -35.29 -19.51
C LEU A 18 -5.96 -34.61 -19.81
N PHE A 19 -6.75 -35.10 -20.74
CA PHE A 19 -8.07 -34.57 -21.06
C PHE A 19 -9.07 -34.76 -19.93
N PHE A 20 -9.11 -35.92 -19.27
CA PHE A 20 -9.96 -36.15 -18.10
C PHE A 20 -9.51 -35.36 -16.87
N SER A 21 -8.21 -35.21 -16.66
CA SER A 21 -7.68 -34.35 -15.59
C SER A 21 -8.05 -32.89 -15.80
N PHE A 22 -8.03 -32.40 -17.05
CA PHE A 22 -8.43 -31.04 -17.40
C PHE A 22 -9.93 -30.79 -17.19
N ILE A 23 -10.78 -31.76 -17.59
CA ILE A 23 -12.24 -31.69 -17.36
C ILE A 23 -12.56 -31.76 -15.87
N PHE A 24 -11.88 -32.61 -15.09
CA PHE A 24 -12.09 -32.71 -13.65
C PHE A 24 -11.67 -31.41 -12.94
N LEU A 25 -10.53 -30.83 -13.30
CA LEU A 25 -10.08 -29.53 -12.78
C LEU A 25 -11.06 -28.41 -13.15
N SER A 26 -11.57 -28.40 -14.40
CA SER A 26 -12.58 -27.42 -14.85
C SER A 26 -13.91 -27.59 -14.12
N CYS A 27 -14.35 -28.79 -13.82
CA CYS A 27 -15.57 -29.05 -13.05
C CYS A 27 -15.42 -28.66 -11.56
N VAL A 28 -14.24 -28.86 -10.98
CA VAL A 28 -13.95 -28.41 -9.60
C VAL A 28 -13.93 -26.90 -9.54
N PHE A 29 -13.32 -26.24 -10.53
CA PHE A 29 -13.34 -24.76 -10.64
C PHE A 29 -14.76 -24.21 -10.84
N LEU A 30 -15.58 -24.83 -11.71
CA LEU A 30 -16.97 -24.41 -11.87
C LEU A 30 -17.81 -24.60 -10.60
N ARG A 31 -17.59 -25.66 -9.83
CA ARG A 31 -18.28 -25.84 -8.54
C ARG A 31 -17.86 -24.87 -7.46
N MET A 32 -16.60 -24.43 -7.46
CA MET A 32 -16.16 -23.36 -6.53
C MET A 32 -16.78 -21.98 -6.88
N TYR A 33 -17.11 -21.73 -8.16
CA TYR A 33 -17.81 -20.51 -8.58
C TYR A 33 -19.33 -20.55 -8.35
N ALA A 34 -19.93 -21.74 -8.26
CA ALA A 34 -21.39 -21.88 -8.09
C ALA A 34 -21.87 -21.93 -6.63
N ALA A 35 -20.96 -21.86 -5.65
CA ALA A 35 -21.29 -21.94 -4.23
C ALA A 35 -21.36 -20.57 -3.52
N GLU A 36 -21.41 -19.46 -4.26
CA GLU A 36 -21.88 -18.16 -3.71
C GLU A 36 -23.42 -18.17 -3.68
N ALA A 37 -23.98 -19.02 -2.80
CA ALA A 37 -25.40 -19.10 -2.58
C ALA A 37 -25.92 -17.87 -1.83
N GLU A 38 -26.94 -17.25 -2.40
CA GLU A 38 -28.05 -16.47 -1.84
C GLU A 38 -28.03 -16.21 -0.31
N SER A 39 -27.08 -15.45 0.19
CA SER A 39 -27.22 -14.82 1.49
C SER A 39 -28.02 -13.51 1.29
N GLY A 40 -29.33 -13.59 1.50
CA GLY A 40 -30.18 -12.41 1.50
C GLY A 40 -29.66 -11.36 2.48
N ILE A 41 -29.54 -10.11 2.04
CA ILE A 41 -29.09 -9.00 2.87
C ILE A 41 -30.32 -8.38 3.51
N THR A 42 -30.30 -8.20 4.84
CA THR A 42 -31.38 -7.58 5.58
C THR A 42 -31.01 -6.13 5.90
N VAL A 43 -31.83 -5.20 5.47
CA VAL A 43 -31.70 -3.77 5.76
C VAL A 43 -32.82 -3.34 6.71
N GLN A 44 -32.45 -2.77 7.84
CA GLN A 44 -33.42 -2.30 8.83
C GLN A 44 -33.83 -0.86 8.48
N GLY A 45 -35.12 -0.67 8.21
CA GLY A 45 -35.78 0.63 8.12
C GLY A 45 -36.23 1.16 9.50
N VAL A 46 -36.98 2.26 9.52
CA VAL A 46 -37.51 2.81 10.78
C VAL A 46 -38.57 1.88 11.37
N ASP A 47 -39.51 1.40 10.55
CA ASP A 47 -40.61 0.54 10.96
C ASP A 47 -40.71 -0.77 10.14
N THR A 48 -39.81 -0.98 9.19
CA THR A 48 -39.82 -2.11 8.27
C THR A 48 -38.49 -2.75 8.12
N VAL A 49 -38.48 -4.08 7.94
CA VAL A 49 -37.29 -4.85 7.63
C VAL A 49 -37.36 -5.24 6.16
N TYR A 50 -36.37 -4.82 5.38
CA TYR A 50 -36.26 -5.13 3.96
C TYR A 50 -35.34 -6.35 3.76
N HIS A 51 -35.88 -7.39 3.13
CA HIS A 51 -35.10 -8.54 2.69
C HIS A 51 -34.73 -8.34 1.23
N LEU A 52 -33.45 -8.01 1.01
CA LEU A 52 -32.95 -7.70 -0.33
C LEU A 52 -32.50 -8.97 -1.04
N THR A 53 -32.95 -9.10 -2.27
CA THR A 53 -32.47 -10.13 -3.19
C THR A 53 -31.13 -9.74 -3.80
N HIS A 54 -30.49 -10.69 -4.49
CA HIS A 54 -29.27 -10.39 -5.25
C HIS A 54 -29.46 -9.26 -6.26
N ASN A 55 -30.61 -9.15 -6.91
CA ASN A 55 -30.89 -8.08 -7.87
C ASN A 55 -31.02 -6.70 -7.20
N ASP A 56 -31.58 -6.64 -5.99
CA ASP A 56 -31.78 -5.39 -5.27
C ASP A 56 -30.44 -4.75 -4.89
N TYR A 57 -29.52 -5.52 -4.33
CA TYR A 57 -28.21 -4.97 -4.02
C TYR A 57 -27.38 -4.68 -5.29
N LYS A 58 -27.57 -5.42 -6.39
CA LYS A 58 -26.98 -5.08 -7.69
C LYS A 58 -27.53 -3.78 -8.26
N THR A 59 -28.78 -3.47 -7.99
CA THR A 59 -29.37 -2.16 -8.31
C THR A 59 -28.68 -1.07 -7.49
N GLY A 60 -28.47 -1.29 -6.20
CA GLY A 60 -27.69 -0.39 -5.35
C GLY A 60 -26.23 -0.19 -5.83
N GLU A 61 -25.57 -1.26 -6.30
CA GLU A 61 -24.27 -1.18 -6.93
C GLU A 61 -24.30 -0.29 -8.19
N ARG A 62 -25.30 -0.47 -9.06
CA ARG A 62 -25.45 0.33 -10.27
C ARG A 62 -25.72 1.81 -9.97
N LEU A 63 -26.49 2.11 -8.93
CA LEU A 63 -26.67 3.46 -8.43
C LEU A 63 -25.34 4.07 -7.96
N PHE A 64 -24.59 3.32 -7.16
CA PHE A 64 -23.27 3.75 -6.67
C PHE A 64 -22.28 4.04 -7.79
N TYR A 65 -22.27 3.19 -8.83
CA TYR A 65 -21.43 3.36 -10.02
C TYR A 65 -21.98 4.37 -11.05
N GLY A 66 -23.15 4.95 -10.80
CA GLY A 66 -23.80 5.92 -11.71
C GLY A 66 -24.26 5.31 -13.03
N LEU A 67 -24.49 4.00 -13.07
CA LEU A 67 -25.08 3.30 -14.22
C LEU A 67 -26.60 3.51 -14.29
N ILE A 68 -27.22 3.85 -13.18
CA ILE A 68 -28.60 4.33 -13.07
C ILE A 68 -28.47 5.75 -12.54
N ARG A 69 -28.95 6.74 -13.30
CA ARG A 69 -28.94 8.15 -12.95
C ARG A 69 -30.35 8.68 -13.00
N GLU A 70 -30.74 9.45 -12.01
CA GLU A 70 -32.09 10.07 -11.94
C GLU A 70 -32.11 11.46 -12.54
N GLN A 71 -30.96 12.13 -12.60
CA GLN A 71 -30.88 13.49 -13.14
C GLN A 71 -29.66 13.61 -14.10
N GLU A 72 -29.87 14.37 -15.17
CA GLU A 72 -28.79 14.81 -16.03
C GLU A 72 -27.79 15.67 -15.22
N GLY A 73 -26.50 15.33 -15.24
CA GLY A 73 -25.47 16.04 -14.48
C GLY A 73 -25.17 15.49 -13.08
N GLN A 74 -25.89 14.47 -12.61
CA GLN A 74 -25.57 13.80 -11.35
C GLN A 74 -24.28 12.98 -11.50
N GLU A 75 -23.27 13.28 -10.69
CA GLU A 75 -22.04 12.49 -10.65
C GLU A 75 -22.25 11.14 -9.95
N ALA A 76 -21.52 10.12 -10.36
CA ALA A 76 -21.56 8.81 -9.71
C ALA A 76 -20.89 8.89 -8.33
N CYS A 77 -21.41 8.16 -7.34
CA CYS A 77 -20.79 8.08 -6.01
C CYS A 77 -19.34 7.60 -6.09
N VAL A 78 -19.05 6.66 -6.99
CA VAL A 78 -17.72 6.09 -7.21
C VAL A 78 -16.69 7.11 -7.70
N THR A 79 -17.11 8.23 -8.30
CA THR A 79 -16.21 9.30 -8.74
C THR A 79 -15.45 9.92 -7.56
N CYS A 80 -16.15 10.11 -6.45
CA CYS A 80 -15.58 10.64 -5.21
C CYS A 80 -15.23 9.52 -4.22
N HIS A 81 -16.05 8.48 -4.11
CA HIS A 81 -15.89 7.36 -3.19
C HIS A 81 -15.33 6.13 -3.91
N THR A 82 -14.03 6.16 -4.20
CA THR A 82 -13.37 5.11 -4.99
C THR A 82 -13.49 3.73 -4.33
N VAL A 83 -13.74 2.70 -5.14
CA VAL A 83 -13.78 1.30 -4.69
C VAL A 83 -12.38 0.75 -4.45
N LYS A 84 -11.42 1.15 -5.27
CA LYS A 84 -10.00 0.79 -5.08
C LYS A 84 -9.40 1.58 -3.91
N PRO A 85 -8.29 1.11 -3.32
CA PRO A 85 -7.53 1.89 -2.34
C PRO A 85 -7.31 3.30 -2.86
N ALA A 86 -7.34 4.27 -1.95
CA ALA A 86 -7.31 5.67 -2.30
C ALA A 86 -6.16 5.99 -3.27
N ASP A 87 -6.51 6.55 -4.39
CA ASP A 87 -5.57 7.28 -5.23
C ASP A 87 -4.97 8.43 -4.40
N GLN A 88 -3.68 8.69 -4.56
CA GLN A 88 -2.99 9.79 -3.87
C GLN A 88 -3.65 11.17 -4.09
N PHE A 89 -4.45 11.31 -5.15
CA PHE A 89 -5.18 12.53 -5.49
C PHE A 89 -6.60 12.59 -4.92
N ASN A 90 -7.16 11.46 -4.49
CA ASN A 90 -8.52 11.39 -3.97
C ASN A 90 -8.54 11.31 -2.44
N TRP A 91 -8.86 12.43 -1.81
CA TRP A 91 -8.93 12.59 -0.35
C TRP A 91 -10.32 12.31 0.23
N ASN A 92 -11.29 12.00 -0.62
CA ASN A 92 -12.62 11.64 -0.15
C ASN A 92 -12.62 10.24 0.49
N PRO A 93 -13.56 9.94 1.39
CA PRO A 93 -13.72 8.62 1.93
C PRO A 93 -13.85 7.58 0.82
N THR A 94 -13.14 6.47 0.91
CA THR A 94 -13.31 5.35 -0.02
C THR A 94 -14.69 4.72 0.14
N ALA A 95 -15.16 3.96 -0.84
CA ALA A 95 -16.42 3.21 -0.75
C ALA A 95 -16.47 2.32 0.49
N PHE A 96 -15.33 1.73 0.89
CA PHE A 96 -15.25 0.91 2.11
C PHE A 96 -15.36 1.73 3.39
N GLU A 97 -14.75 2.90 3.45
CA GLU A 97 -14.89 3.82 4.59
C GLU A 97 -16.33 4.34 4.71
N VAL A 98 -16.99 4.65 3.57
CA VAL A 98 -18.41 4.99 3.54
C VAL A 98 -19.25 3.81 4.03
N ALA A 99 -19.01 2.60 3.55
CA ALA A 99 -19.69 1.39 3.98
C ALA A 99 -19.49 1.14 5.48
N THR A 100 -18.25 1.28 5.99
CA THR A 100 -17.91 1.12 7.41
C THR A 100 -18.60 2.16 8.29
N THR A 101 -18.70 3.41 7.86
CA THR A 101 -19.35 4.47 8.65
C THR A 101 -20.88 4.41 8.56
N SER A 102 -21.41 3.80 7.52
CA SER A 102 -22.86 3.72 7.27
C SER A 102 -23.50 2.40 7.73
N HIS A 103 -22.71 1.32 7.99
CA HIS A 103 -23.28 0.01 8.29
C HIS A 103 -24.20 0.02 9.51
N ALA A 104 -23.85 0.73 10.57
CA ALA A 104 -24.64 0.84 11.80
C ALA A 104 -25.73 1.93 11.75
N LYS A 105 -25.79 2.76 10.69
CA LYS A 105 -26.76 3.84 10.58
C LYS A 105 -28.13 3.30 10.11
N THR A 106 -29.19 3.90 10.62
CA THR A 106 -30.54 3.70 10.08
C THR A 106 -30.69 4.32 8.68
N LEU A 107 -31.74 3.98 7.95
CA LEU A 107 -32.03 4.60 6.65
C LEU A 107 -32.26 6.12 6.77
N GLY A 108 -32.92 6.57 7.82
CA GLY A 108 -33.14 7.99 8.09
C GLY A 108 -31.83 8.75 8.34
N GLU A 109 -30.92 8.17 9.12
CA GLU A 109 -29.59 8.75 9.35
C GLU A 109 -28.75 8.78 8.08
N LEU A 110 -28.80 7.73 7.25
CA LEU A 110 -28.12 7.72 5.96
C LEU A 110 -28.70 8.77 5.02
N LYS A 111 -30.02 8.91 4.97
CA LYS A 111 -30.71 9.94 4.20
C LYS A 111 -30.30 11.35 4.63
N ASN A 112 -30.22 11.59 5.93
CA ASN A 112 -29.76 12.87 6.47
C ASN A 112 -28.30 13.17 6.09
N VAL A 113 -27.41 12.18 6.11
CA VAL A 113 -26.01 12.34 5.68
C VAL A 113 -25.93 12.72 4.19
N LEU A 114 -26.82 12.23 3.35
CA LEU A 114 -26.84 12.52 1.92
C LEU A 114 -27.49 13.88 1.59
N ILE A 115 -28.61 14.21 2.24
CA ILE A 115 -29.43 15.39 1.92
C ILE A 115 -28.98 16.63 2.70
N THR A 116 -28.63 16.47 3.98
CA THR A 116 -28.21 17.56 4.88
C THR A 116 -26.80 17.27 5.46
N PRO A 117 -25.79 17.09 4.60
CA PRO A 117 -24.47 16.75 5.07
C PRO A 117 -23.84 17.87 5.91
N SER A 118 -23.13 17.48 6.95
CA SER A 118 -22.40 18.43 7.79
C SER A 118 -21.07 18.82 7.15
N GLY A 119 -20.80 20.12 7.04
CA GLY A 119 -19.58 20.66 6.47
C GLY A 119 -19.75 21.15 5.02
N LYS A 120 -19.11 22.29 4.72
CA LYS A 120 -19.24 22.99 3.44
C LYS A 120 -18.95 22.12 2.23
N ARG A 121 -17.80 21.41 2.28
CA ARG A 121 -17.34 20.57 1.17
C ARG A 121 -18.28 19.41 0.86
N MET A 122 -18.77 18.74 1.90
CA MET A 122 -19.69 17.62 1.72
C MET A 122 -21.07 18.11 1.24
N SER A 123 -21.53 19.26 1.74
CA SER A 123 -22.77 19.90 1.28
C SER A 123 -22.71 20.30 -0.20
N GLU A 124 -21.57 20.80 -0.66
CA GLU A 124 -21.38 21.14 -2.08
C GLU A 124 -21.36 19.89 -2.97
N ALA A 125 -20.66 18.83 -2.54
CA ALA A 125 -20.53 17.60 -3.31
C ALA A 125 -21.83 16.78 -3.40
N HIS A 126 -22.73 16.90 -2.40
CA HIS A 126 -23.98 16.12 -2.34
C HIS A 126 -25.22 16.88 -2.79
N LYS A 127 -25.10 18.07 -3.37
CA LYS A 127 -26.24 18.86 -3.83
C LYS A 127 -27.20 18.15 -4.81
N GLY A 128 -26.67 17.23 -5.62
CA GLY A 128 -27.44 16.48 -6.63
C GLY A 128 -28.17 15.25 -6.11
N TYR A 129 -28.10 14.92 -4.82
CA TYR A 129 -28.66 13.67 -4.27
C TYR A 129 -29.93 13.86 -3.45
N SER A 130 -30.50 15.08 -3.43
CA SER A 130 -31.73 15.40 -2.68
C SER A 130 -32.97 14.62 -3.14
N ASN A 131 -32.95 14.07 -4.35
CA ASN A 131 -34.14 13.45 -5.00
C ASN A 131 -34.10 11.89 -4.97
N LEU A 132 -33.16 11.28 -4.21
CA LEU A 132 -33.15 9.84 -4.03
C LEU A 132 -34.46 9.37 -3.38
N THR A 133 -35.14 8.41 -4.02
CA THR A 133 -36.32 7.76 -3.46
C THR A 133 -35.93 6.88 -2.27
N ASP A 134 -36.90 6.62 -1.39
CA ASP A 134 -36.64 5.75 -0.22
C ASP A 134 -36.25 4.32 -0.66
N GLU A 135 -36.79 3.84 -1.77
CA GLU A 135 -36.46 2.54 -2.36
C GLU A 135 -35.01 2.51 -2.83
N GLN A 136 -34.55 3.53 -3.53
CA GLN A 136 -33.16 3.65 -3.97
C GLN A 136 -32.19 3.74 -2.80
N LEU A 137 -32.58 4.41 -1.74
CA LEU A 137 -31.81 4.49 -0.51
C LEU A 137 -31.67 3.12 0.15
N VAL A 138 -32.73 2.30 0.12
CA VAL A 138 -32.70 0.90 0.61
C VAL A 138 -31.71 0.06 -0.22
N TYR A 139 -31.77 0.15 -1.54
CA TYR A 139 -30.85 -0.58 -2.43
C TYR A 139 -29.39 -0.11 -2.25
N LEU A 140 -29.15 1.20 -2.15
CA LEU A 140 -27.84 1.75 -1.88
C LEU A 140 -27.29 1.30 -0.53
N LYS A 141 -28.13 1.30 0.50
CA LYS A 141 -27.78 0.80 1.83
C LYS A 141 -27.44 -0.70 1.79
N GLY A 142 -28.21 -1.48 1.05
CA GLY A 142 -27.98 -2.91 0.84
C GLY A 142 -26.63 -3.17 0.17
N TYR A 143 -26.29 -2.41 -0.87
CA TYR A 143 -24.98 -2.49 -1.51
C TYR A 143 -23.84 -2.15 -0.55
N LEU A 144 -23.93 -1.04 0.19
CA LEU A 144 -22.90 -0.63 1.16
C LEU A 144 -22.73 -1.66 2.27
N LEU A 145 -23.83 -2.26 2.76
CA LEU A 145 -23.78 -3.31 3.78
C LEU A 145 -23.10 -4.58 3.26
N SER A 146 -23.46 -5.01 2.04
CA SER A 146 -22.80 -6.12 1.35
C SER A 146 -21.30 -5.87 1.19
N TYR A 147 -20.95 -4.67 0.74
CA TYR A 147 -19.56 -4.28 0.53
C TYR A 147 -18.74 -4.27 1.85
N TYR A 148 -19.38 -3.83 2.94
CA TYR A 148 -18.79 -3.91 4.29
C TYR A 148 -18.58 -5.35 4.74
N GLN A 149 -19.58 -6.23 4.57
CA GLN A 149 -19.50 -7.64 4.96
C GLN A 149 -18.41 -8.41 4.17
N GLN A 150 -18.21 -8.04 2.91
CA GLN A 150 -17.16 -8.62 2.07
C GLN A 150 -15.74 -8.15 2.46
N GLY A 151 -15.61 -7.17 3.36
CA GLY A 151 -14.34 -6.60 3.79
C GLY A 151 -13.72 -5.63 2.77
N GLY A 152 -14.52 -5.06 1.88
CA GLY A 152 -14.12 -4.06 0.90
C GLY A 152 -13.36 -4.63 -0.30
N TYR A 153 -12.56 -3.77 -0.93
CA TYR A 153 -11.76 -4.14 -2.10
C TYR A 153 -10.66 -5.14 -1.71
N LYS A 154 -10.74 -6.32 -2.30
CA LYS A 154 -9.65 -7.31 -2.22
C LYS A 154 -8.78 -7.14 -3.46
N PRO A 155 -7.54 -6.66 -3.32
CA PRO A 155 -6.63 -6.59 -4.46
C PRO A 155 -6.45 -8.02 -5.00
N ARG A 156 -6.55 -8.17 -6.32
CA ARG A 156 -6.19 -9.44 -6.94
C ARG A 156 -4.73 -9.70 -6.58
N PRO A 157 -4.39 -10.90 -6.09
CA PRO A 157 -3.00 -11.22 -5.80
C PRO A 157 -2.18 -10.94 -7.07
N VAL A 158 -0.99 -10.36 -6.91
CA VAL A 158 -0.11 -10.03 -8.03
C VAL A 158 0.49 -11.33 -8.57
N ILE A 159 -0.37 -12.14 -9.19
CA ILE A 159 -0.02 -13.43 -9.79
C ILE A 159 0.83 -13.23 -11.05
N ASN A 160 0.81 -12.02 -11.63
CA ASN A 160 1.48 -11.74 -12.90
C ASN A 160 2.98 -12.06 -12.89
N ARG A 161 3.70 -11.74 -11.81
CA ARG A 161 5.14 -12.07 -11.70
C ARG A 161 5.38 -13.56 -11.55
N LEU A 162 4.56 -14.23 -10.74
CA LEU A 162 4.63 -15.68 -10.59
C LEU A 162 4.29 -16.39 -11.90
N LEU A 163 3.23 -15.97 -12.60
CA LEU A 163 2.85 -16.52 -13.91
C LEU A 163 3.94 -16.28 -14.95
N TYR A 164 4.56 -15.10 -14.96
CA TYR A 164 5.69 -14.79 -15.82
C TYR A 164 6.88 -15.73 -15.55
N PHE A 165 7.27 -15.90 -14.27
CA PHE A 165 8.32 -16.84 -13.87
C PHE A 165 8.00 -18.28 -14.29
N LEU A 166 6.78 -18.76 -13.98
CA LEU A 166 6.34 -20.11 -14.35
C LEU A 166 6.27 -20.30 -15.86
N GLY A 167 5.87 -19.28 -16.62
CA GLY A 167 5.86 -19.30 -18.09
C GLY A 167 7.26 -19.49 -18.67
N ILE A 168 8.23 -18.71 -18.20
CA ILE A 168 9.64 -18.86 -18.63
C ILE A 168 10.21 -20.21 -18.22
N LEU A 169 9.94 -20.67 -17.00
CA LEU A 169 10.38 -21.99 -16.51
C LEU A 169 9.79 -23.12 -17.35
N THR A 170 8.50 -23.03 -17.69
CA THR A 170 7.84 -24.01 -18.55
C THR A 170 8.47 -24.04 -19.94
N LEU A 171 8.72 -22.87 -20.53
CA LEU A 171 9.39 -22.77 -21.82
C LEU A 171 10.82 -23.37 -21.78
N PHE A 172 11.56 -23.09 -20.71
CA PHE A 172 12.89 -23.69 -20.48
C PHE A 172 12.80 -25.23 -20.44
N VAL A 173 11.90 -25.77 -19.62
CA VAL A 173 11.73 -27.22 -19.45
C VAL A 173 11.30 -27.87 -20.78
N LEU A 174 10.36 -27.28 -21.50
CA LEU A 174 9.91 -27.83 -22.80
C LEU A 174 11.03 -27.82 -23.84
N ALA A 175 11.78 -26.73 -23.94
CA ALA A 175 12.92 -26.65 -24.84
C ALA A 175 14.02 -27.67 -24.50
N PHE A 176 14.28 -27.90 -23.20
CA PHE A 176 15.22 -28.90 -22.72
C PHE A 176 14.76 -30.32 -23.04
N LEU A 177 13.49 -30.64 -22.77
CA LEU A 177 12.93 -31.95 -23.06
C LEU A 177 12.90 -32.25 -24.57
N ASP A 178 12.58 -31.24 -25.40
CA ASP A 178 12.59 -31.40 -26.85
C ASP A 178 14.02 -31.63 -27.38
N LEU A 179 15.02 -30.92 -26.85
CA LEU A 179 16.42 -31.08 -27.21
C LEU A 179 16.95 -32.49 -26.89
N VAL A 180 16.60 -33.03 -25.70
CA VAL A 180 17.16 -34.29 -25.18
C VAL A 180 16.35 -35.52 -25.69
N TRP A 181 15.05 -35.49 -25.57
CA TRP A 181 14.18 -36.69 -25.78
C TRP A 181 13.29 -36.61 -26.99
N ILE A 182 12.54 -35.53 -27.17
CA ILE A 182 11.43 -35.50 -28.17
C ILE A 182 12.00 -35.28 -29.57
N LYS A 183 12.98 -34.37 -29.71
CA LYS A 183 13.66 -33.99 -30.95
C LYS A 183 12.70 -33.60 -32.09
N SER A 184 11.64 -32.89 -31.74
CA SER A 184 10.60 -32.45 -32.66
C SER A 184 11.13 -31.30 -33.55
N VAL A 185 11.86 -30.39 -32.99
CA VAL A 185 12.46 -29.26 -33.73
C VAL A 185 13.84 -29.65 -34.26
N ARG A 186 14.01 -29.56 -35.58
CA ARG A 186 15.21 -30.00 -36.31
C ARG A 186 16.47 -29.16 -35.98
N PHE A 187 16.30 -27.90 -35.68
CA PHE A 187 17.42 -26.96 -35.50
C PHE A 187 17.85 -26.85 -34.03
N ARG A 188 18.95 -27.52 -33.66
CA ARG A 188 19.50 -27.43 -32.28
C ARG A 188 19.83 -26.02 -31.82
N VAL A 189 20.24 -25.13 -32.76
CA VAL A 189 20.56 -23.74 -32.45
C VAL A 189 19.38 -23.00 -31.82
N VAL A 190 18.15 -23.30 -32.26
CA VAL A 190 16.92 -22.69 -31.69
C VAL A 190 16.76 -23.05 -30.22
N HIS A 191 16.95 -24.34 -29.87
CA HIS A 191 16.87 -24.79 -28.46
C HIS A 191 17.93 -24.10 -27.59
N VAL A 192 19.19 -24.03 -28.08
CA VAL A 192 20.26 -23.38 -27.34
C VAL A 192 19.96 -21.88 -27.12
N ALA A 193 19.45 -21.21 -28.16
CA ALA A 193 19.08 -19.79 -28.04
C ALA A 193 17.92 -19.59 -27.04
N VAL A 194 16.88 -20.44 -27.07
CA VAL A 194 15.75 -20.37 -26.14
C VAL A 194 16.20 -20.66 -24.70
N LEU A 195 17.03 -21.70 -24.50
CA LEU A 195 17.55 -22.04 -23.18
C LEU A 195 18.43 -20.93 -22.59
N LEU A 196 19.30 -20.32 -23.41
CA LEU A 196 20.12 -19.17 -22.96
C LEU A 196 19.25 -17.97 -22.62
N ALA A 197 18.29 -17.61 -23.47
CA ALA A 197 17.36 -16.51 -23.22
C ALA A 197 16.53 -16.75 -21.95
N ALA A 198 15.97 -17.95 -21.80
CA ALA A 198 15.20 -18.32 -20.61
C ALA A 198 16.05 -18.30 -19.33
N THR A 199 17.30 -18.78 -19.39
CA THR A 199 18.24 -18.70 -18.25
C THR A 199 18.51 -17.25 -17.84
N VAL A 200 18.79 -16.37 -18.79
CA VAL A 200 19.02 -14.94 -18.52
C VAL A 200 17.78 -14.31 -17.88
N LEU A 201 16.58 -14.57 -18.42
CA LEU A 201 15.33 -14.02 -17.90
C LEU A 201 15.00 -14.55 -16.50
N LEU A 202 15.17 -15.86 -16.25
CA LEU A 202 14.98 -16.45 -14.92
C LEU A 202 15.97 -15.87 -13.90
N THR A 203 17.25 -15.77 -14.27
CA THR A 203 18.26 -15.17 -13.42
C THR A 203 17.92 -13.71 -13.09
N LYS A 204 17.46 -12.94 -14.10
CA LYS A 204 17.03 -11.56 -13.89
C LYS A 204 15.89 -11.50 -12.86
N VAL A 205 14.83 -12.29 -13.02
CA VAL A 205 13.70 -12.31 -12.09
C VAL A 205 14.15 -12.70 -10.67
N ILE A 206 14.98 -13.74 -10.53
CA ILE A 206 15.48 -14.19 -9.23
C ILE A 206 16.32 -13.09 -8.56
N VAL A 207 17.21 -12.44 -9.30
CA VAL A 207 18.05 -11.36 -8.78
C VAL A 207 17.20 -10.15 -8.36
N GLU A 208 16.25 -9.75 -9.19
CA GLU A 208 15.34 -8.61 -8.87
C GLU A 208 14.52 -8.88 -7.59
N GLU A 209 13.93 -10.07 -7.47
CA GLU A 209 13.16 -10.44 -6.28
C GLU A 209 14.06 -10.60 -5.03
N SER A 210 15.27 -11.16 -5.20
CA SER A 210 16.24 -11.27 -4.10
C SER A 210 16.71 -9.91 -3.61
N ILE A 211 16.93 -8.97 -4.52
CA ILE A 211 17.30 -7.58 -4.18
C ILE A 211 16.11 -6.86 -3.54
N ALA A 212 14.89 -7.11 -3.99
CA ALA A 212 13.68 -6.51 -3.44
C ALA A 212 13.33 -7.05 -2.04
N LEU A 213 13.81 -8.25 -1.70
CA LEU A 213 13.53 -8.88 -0.41
C LEU A 213 14.07 -8.04 0.75
N GLY A 214 13.18 -7.65 1.66
CA GLY A 214 13.50 -6.80 2.81
C GLY A 214 13.74 -5.32 2.50
N ARG A 215 13.54 -4.87 1.26
CA ARG A 215 13.66 -3.46 0.88
C ARG A 215 12.27 -2.86 0.62
N SER A 216 12.02 -1.72 1.25
CA SER A 216 10.71 -1.06 1.19
C SER A 216 10.76 0.26 0.44
N LYS A 217 11.72 0.43 -0.50
CA LYS A 217 11.81 1.65 -1.32
C LYS A 217 10.48 1.93 -2.04
N SER A 218 10.02 3.16 -1.96
CA SER A 218 8.72 3.61 -2.49
C SER A 218 7.51 2.95 -1.83
N PHE A 219 7.68 2.35 -0.65
CA PHE A 219 6.56 1.84 0.13
C PHE A 219 5.71 3.01 0.64
N GLU A 220 4.47 3.04 0.22
CA GLU A 220 3.48 4.09 0.49
C GLU A 220 2.16 3.43 0.91
N PRO A 221 2.06 3.00 2.18
CA PRO A 221 0.87 2.30 2.66
C PRO A 221 -0.31 3.24 2.86
N ASP A 222 -1.51 2.66 2.84
CA ASP A 222 -2.69 3.35 3.35
C ASP A 222 -2.58 3.57 4.85
N GLN A 223 -3.01 4.74 5.30
CA GLN A 223 -2.99 5.13 6.71
C GLN A 223 -4.43 5.23 7.25
N PRO A 224 -4.66 4.96 8.53
CA PRO A 224 -5.99 5.04 9.15
C PRO A 224 -6.60 6.44 9.06
N ILE A 225 -5.75 7.47 9.08
CA ILE A 225 -6.11 8.87 8.81
C ILE A 225 -5.28 9.34 7.62
N LYS A 226 -5.92 9.91 6.61
CA LYS A 226 -5.27 10.51 5.46
C LYS A 226 -4.62 11.84 5.87
N PHE A 227 -3.42 11.74 6.43
CA PHE A 227 -2.65 12.89 6.90
C PHE A 227 -1.72 13.41 5.80
N SER A 228 -1.76 14.71 5.52
CA SER A 228 -0.90 15.36 4.53
C SER A 228 0.23 16.13 5.19
N HIS A 229 1.47 15.68 4.99
CA HIS A 229 2.64 16.44 5.37
C HIS A 229 2.76 17.74 4.55
N MET A 230 2.33 17.72 3.28
CA MET A 230 2.34 18.90 2.42
C MET A 230 1.47 20.03 2.99
N VAL A 231 0.31 19.71 3.56
CA VAL A 231 -0.56 20.72 4.20
C VAL A 231 0.09 21.22 5.50
N HIS A 232 0.54 20.32 6.37
CA HIS A 232 1.03 20.71 7.70
C HIS A 232 2.42 21.31 7.66
N ALA A 233 3.41 20.59 7.15
CA ALA A 233 4.80 21.05 7.10
C ALA A 233 5.10 21.94 5.88
N GLY A 234 4.46 21.67 4.73
CA GLY A 234 4.69 22.42 3.50
C GLY A 234 3.98 23.77 3.49
N GLN A 235 2.66 23.78 3.63
CA GLN A 235 1.84 25.00 3.54
C GLN A 235 1.80 25.76 4.86
N ASN A 236 1.50 25.08 5.98
CA ASN A 236 1.37 25.72 7.29
C ASN A 236 2.71 25.90 8.02
N LYS A 237 3.83 25.40 7.45
CA LYS A 237 5.19 25.53 8.01
C LYS A 237 5.33 24.98 9.43
N THR A 238 4.53 23.99 9.80
CA THR A 238 4.68 23.31 11.09
C THR A 238 6.02 22.58 11.12
N ASP A 239 6.81 22.84 12.15
CA ASP A 239 8.12 22.22 12.33
C ASP A 239 8.00 20.69 12.53
N CYS A 240 8.97 19.94 12.00
CA CYS A 240 8.98 18.47 12.10
C CYS A 240 9.02 18.02 13.57
N LEU A 241 9.81 18.70 14.40
CA LEU A 241 10.00 18.37 15.81
C LEU A 241 8.78 18.69 16.67
N TYR A 242 7.86 19.53 16.18
CA TYR A 242 6.59 19.74 16.88
C TYR A 242 5.79 18.44 17.04
N CYS A 243 5.80 17.63 16.00
CA CYS A 243 5.09 16.33 15.98
C CYS A 243 6.03 15.14 16.28
N HIS A 244 7.28 15.22 15.86
CA HIS A 244 8.29 14.16 15.99
C HIS A 244 9.36 14.54 17.03
N SER A 245 8.93 14.97 18.21
CA SER A 245 9.80 15.50 19.28
C SER A 245 10.88 14.51 19.77
N GLY A 246 10.69 13.20 19.59
CA GLY A 246 11.69 12.19 19.96
C GLY A 246 12.91 12.13 19.03
N ALA A 247 12.91 12.84 17.90
CA ALA A 247 13.99 12.72 16.91
C ALA A 247 15.35 13.22 17.41
N GLU A 248 15.40 14.20 18.29
CA GLU A 248 16.68 14.73 18.82
C GLU A 248 17.23 13.94 20.01
N THR A 249 16.37 13.25 20.76
CA THR A 249 16.74 12.68 22.05
C THR A 249 16.53 11.16 22.15
N GLY A 250 15.75 10.59 21.23
CA GLY A 250 15.35 9.19 21.28
C GLY A 250 15.95 8.33 20.14
N LYS A 251 15.86 7.02 20.33
CA LYS A 251 16.13 6.04 19.26
C LYS A 251 15.17 6.24 18.08
N SER A 252 13.89 6.48 18.39
CA SER A 252 12.83 6.69 17.40
C SER A 252 12.29 8.13 17.50
N ALA A 253 12.02 8.74 16.37
CA ALA A 253 11.36 10.04 16.31
C ALA A 253 9.95 10.03 16.91
N GLY A 254 9.30 8.85 16.88
CA GLY A 254 7.95 8.68 17.35
C GLY A 254 6.88 9.16 16.36
N ILE A 255 5.67 8.72 16.60
CA ILE A 255 4.46 9.23 15.94
C ILE A 255 3.68 9.99 17.02
N PRO A 256 3.19 11.22 16.76
CA PRO A 256 2.51 12.01 17.76
C PRO A 256 1.22 11.33 18.23
N SER A 257 0.91 11.49 19.51
CA SER A 257 -0.39 11.06 20.05
C SER A 257 -1.52 11.93 19.50
N ALA A 258 -2.75 11.41 19.51
CA ALA A 258 -3.93 12.15 19.08
C ALA A 258 -4.11 13.49 19.80
N SER A 259 -3.62 13.63 21.04
CA SER A 259 -3.67 14.87 21.80
C SER A 259 -2.85 16.00 21.17
N VAL A 260 -1.73 15.70 20.52
CA VAL A 260 -0.93 16.73 19.81
C VAL A 260 -1.74 17.32 18.64
N CYS A 261 -2.51 16.50 17.95
CA CYS A 261 -3.37 16.95 16.86
C CYS A 261 -4.44 17.94 17.36
N LEU A 262 -4.95 17.74 18.59
CA LEU A 262 -5.97 18.60 19.18
C LEU A 262 -5.49 20.03 19.48
N ASN A 263 -4.20 20.30 19.60
CA ASN A 263 -3.70 21.66 19.79
C ASN A 263 -4.21 22.61 18.70
N CYS A 264 -4.43 22.11 17.48
CA CYS A 264 -5.01 22.88 16.38
C CYS A 264 -6.43 22.43 16.06
N HIS A 265 -6.69 21.10 16.05
CA HIS A 265 -7.97 20.54 15.58
C HIS A 265 -9.12 20.67 16.59
N MET A 266 -8.89 21.19 17.80
CA MET A 266 -10.00 21.68 18.63
C MET A 266 -10.75 22.84 17.98
N ILE A 267 -10.05 23.69 17.21
CA ILE A 267 -10.59 24.86 16.52
C ILE A 267 -10.80 24.55 15.03
N VAL A 268 -9.76 24.04 14.36
CA VAL A 268 -9.81 23.71 12.93
C VAL A 268 -10.50 22.37 12.74
N ARG A 269 -11.81 22.41 12.54
CA ARG A 269 -12.67 21.22 12.41
C ARG A 269 -12.94 20.82 10.97
N ASP A 270 -12.67 21.68 10.02
CA ASP A 270 -12.96 21.49 8.61
C ASP A 270 -11.65 21.59 7.82
N GLY A 271 -11.14 20.46 7.35
CA GLY A 271 -9.89 20.39 6.60
C GLY A 271 -10.06 20.77 5.13
N THR A 272 -9.05 21.36 4.53
CA THR A 272 -9.06 21.81 3.14
C THR A 272 -9.14 20.64 2.13
N ARG A 273 -8.69 19.43 2.50
CA ARG A 273 -8.63 18.25 1.64
C ARG A 273 -9.84 17.33 1.79
N SER A 274 -10.16 16.93 3.02
CA SER A 274 -11.17 15.91 3.32
C SER A 274 -12.34 16.43 4.16
N GLY A 275 -12.42 17.76 4.38
CA GLY A 275 -13.43 18.33 5.26
C GLY A 275 -13.29 17.78 6.68
N ARG A 276 -14.41 17.43 7.29
CA ARG A 276 -14.46 16.92 8.68
C ARG A 276 -14.13 15.44 8.81
N PHE A 277 -14.19 14.67 7.74
CA PHE A 277 -14.19 13.21 7.80
C PHE A 277 -12.92 12.67 8.46
N GLU A 278 -11.74 13.06 7.98
CA GLU A 278 -10.46 12.59 8.50
C GLU A 278 -10.18 13.15 9.91
N ILE A 279 -10.53 14.42 10.15
CA ILE A 279 -10.38 15.07 11.46
C ILE A 279 -11.26 14.40 12.52
N ASN A 280 -12.46 13.99 12.19
CA ASN A 280 -13.37 13.29 13.12
C ASN A 280 -12.81 11.93 13.58
N LYS A 281 -11.94 11.29 12.80
CA LYS A 281 -11.25 10.05 13.22
C LYS A 281 -10.34 10.29 14.42
N ILE A 282 -9.75 11.49 14.56
CA ILE A 282 -8.93 11.86 15.73
C ILE A 282 -9.80 11.85 16.99
N PHE A 283 -10.99 12.48 16.93
CA PHE A 283 -11.93 12.51 18.05
C PHE A 283 -12.48 11.13 18.38
N ALA A 284 -12.83 10.34 17.37
CA ALA A 284 -13.27 8.98 17.55
C ALA A 284 -12.20 8.08 18.21
N SER A 285 -10.92 8.31 17.97
CA SER A 285 -9.82 7.63 18.64
C SER A 285 -9.78 7.95 20.13
N LEU A 286 -9.99 9.22 20.49
CA LEU A 286 -9.99 9.66 21.89
C LEU A 286 -11.23 9.18 22.64
N ASP A 287 -12.41 9.29 22.03
CA ASP A 287 -13.68 8.83 22.62
C ASP A 287 -13.64 7.33 22.92
N LYS A 288 -13.10 6.56 21.98
CA LYS A 288 -12.94 5.10 22.11
C LYS A 288 -11.74 4.71 23.00
N LYS A 289 -10.92 5.68 23.42
CA LYS A 289 -9.66 5.43 24.17
C LYS A 289 -8.74 4.42 23.47
N LYS A 290 -8.73 4.44 22.12
CA LYS A 290 -7.88 3.57 21.29
C LYS A 290 -6.89 4.43 20.52
N PRO A 291 -5.60 4.08 20.52
CA PRO A 291 -4.61 4.79 19.72
C PRO A 291 -4.92 4.65 18.21
N ILE A 292 -4.45 5.62 17.44
CA ILE A 292 -4.49 5.54 15.99
C ILE A 292 -3.42 4.53 15.55
N GLU A 293 -3.83 3.46 14.89
CA GLU A 293 -2.96 2.36 14.47
C GLU A 293 -2.25 2.71 13.15
N TRP A 294 -1.28 3.63 13.23
CA TRP A 294 -0.49 4.04 12.08
C TRP A 294 0.35 2.91 11.50
N THR A 295 0.36 2.76 10.17
CA THR A 295 1.28 1.86 9.49
C THR A 295 2.66 2.51 9.40
N ARG A 296 3.66 1.84 9.98
CA ARG A 296 5.05 2.32 9.93
C ARG A 296 5.59 2.25 8.49
N VAL A 297 6.03 3.38 7.95
CA VAL A 297 6.57 3.49 6.59
C VAL A 297 8.07 3.15 6.56
N TYR A 298 8.82 3.68 7.50
CA TYR A 298 10.26 3.40 7.62
C TYR A 298 10.49 2.30 8.65
N ASN A 299 11.02 1.17 8.19
CA ASN A 299 11.31 0.03 9.04
C ASN A 299 12.69 -0.53 8.74
N LEU A 300 13.41 -0.92 9.79
CA LEU A 300 14.69 -1.64 9.69
C LEU A 300 14.52 -3.04 10.24
N PRO A 301 15.30 -4.02 9.75
CA PRO A 301 15.33 -5.35 10.34
C PRO A 301 15.72 -5.30 11.83
N ASP A 302 15.24 -6.24 12.62
CA ASP A 302 15.42 -6.25 14.08
C ASP A 302 16.90 -6.32 14.50
N HIS A 303 17.77 -6.90 13.67
CA HIS A 303 19.21 -6.99 13.91
C HIS A 303 19.99 -5.72 13.57
N VAL A 304 19.29 -4.62 13.20
CA VAL A 304 19.91 -3.34 12.85
C VAL A 304 19.57 -2.28 13.89
N PHE A 305 20.59 -1.76 14.53
CA PHE A 305 20.45 -0.61 15.42
C PHE A 305 20.54 0.71 14.64
N PHE A 306 19.58 1.59 14.91
CA PHE A 306 19.57 2.97 14.42
C PHE A 306 19.04 3.89 15.52
N SER A 307 19.62 5.07 15.65
CA SER A 307 19.17 6.07 16.63
C SER A 307 19.06 7.45 15.98
N HIS A 308 17.86 8.02 16.01
CA HIS A 308 17.65 9.41 15.58
C HIS A 308 18.47 10.40 16.41
N ALA A 309 18.58 10.20 17.73
CA ALA A 309 19.36 11.09 18.59
C ALA A 309 20.83 11.21 18.15
N GLN A 310 21.43 10.13 17.65
CA GLN A 310 22.81 10.19 17.15
C GLN A 310 22.91 10.95 15.82
N HIS A 311 21.93 10.79 14.93
CA HIS A 311 21.95 11.39 13.60
C HIS A 311 21.43 12.85 13.61
N VAL A 312 20.32 13.09 14.29
CA VAL A 312 19.69 14.42 14.36
C VAL A 312 20.24 15.23 15.53
N GLY A 313 20.27 14.64 16.73
CA GLY A 313 20.71 15.34 17.94
C GLY A 313 22.21 15.64 17.93
N ALA A 314 23.05 14.61 17.75
CA ALA A 314 24.52 14.76 17.73
C ALA A 314 25.05 15.11 16.34
N GLY A 315 24.60 14.41 15.30
CA GLY A 315 25.07 14.62 13.93
C GLY A 315 24.53 15.83 13.22
N LYS A 316 23.46 16.46 13.77
CA LYS A 316 22.78 17.64 13.19
C LYS A 316 22.36 17.47 11.74
N LEU A 317 22.04 16.24 11.34
CA LEU A 317 21.56 15.96 10.00
C LEU A 317 20.12 16.46 9.82
N ALA A 318 19.85 17.07 8.67
CA ALA A 318 18.51 17.51 8.32
C ALA A 318 17.60 16.29 8.04
N CYS A 319 16.33 16.37 8.43
CA CYS A 319 15.35 15.30 8.25
C CYS A 319 15.25 14.82 6.78
N GLN A 320 15.35 15.78 5.84
CA GLN A 320 15.25 15.52 4.40
C GLN A 320 16.39 14.66 3.84
N THR A 321 17.53 14.61 4.51
CA THR A 321 18.67 13.77 4.11
C THR A 321 18.28 12.29 4.00
N CYS A 322 17.41 11.83 4.92
CA CYS A 322 16.95 10.44 4.95
C CYS A 322 15.49 10.30 4.49
N HIS A 323 14.65 11.28 4.75
CA HIS A 323 13.22 11.20 4.48
C HIS A 323 12.80 11.87 3.16
N GLY A 324 13.74 12.55 2.48
CA GLY A 324 13.43 13.30 1.27
C GLY A 324 12.55 14.53 1.53
N THR A 325 11.88 15.03 0.52
CA THR A 325 11.06 16.24 0.59
C THR A 325 9.68 15.99 1.17
N VAL A 326 9.61 15.49 2.42
CA VAL A 326 8.36 15.15 3.13
C VAL A 326 7.34 16.29 3.11
N ALA A 327 7.81 17.53 3.24
CA ALA A 327 6.96 18.73 3.18
C ALA A 327 6.23 18.92 1.82
N GLN A 328 6.55 18.12 0.81
CA GLN A 328 5.87 18.11 -0.48
C GLN A 328 5.03 16.84 -0.68
N MET A 329 4.99 15.95 0.32
CA MET A 329 4.28 14.67 0.23
C MET A 329 2.89 14.78 0.85
N ASP A 330 1.87 14.50 0.08
CA ASP A 330 0.52 14.29 0.60
C ASP A 330 0.43 12.95 1.34
N ARG A 331 1.00 11.90 0.78
CA ARG A 331 1.17 10.59 1.41
C ARG A 331 2.66 10.34 1.59
N ILE A 332 3.00 9.89 2.78
CA ILE A 332 4.40 9.59 3.09
C ILE A 332 4.83 8.29 2.43
N SER A 333 5.96 8.32 1.73
CA SER A 333 6.58 7.13 1.14
C SER A 333 8.03 6.98 1.61
N GLN A 334 8.52 5.75 1.63
CA GLN A 334 9.93 5.49 1.93
C GLN A 334 10.80 5.86 0.73
N VAL A 335 11.67 6.87 0.88
CA VAL A 335 12.53 7.37 -0.19
C VAL A 335 13.78 6.49 -0.38
N PRO A 336 14.65 6.28 0.62
CA PRO A 336 15.80 5.41 0.48
C PRO A 336 15.43 3.94 0.66
N ASP A 337 16.28 3.06 0.17
CA ASP A 337 16.11 1.62 0.35
C ASP A 337 16.54 1.12 1.74
N LEU A 338 17.22 1.98 2.52
CA LEU A 338 17.76 1.69 3.85
C LEU A 338 18.63 0.41 3.89
N SER A 339 19.26 0.08 2.76
CA SER A 339 20.20 -1.04 2.70
C SER A 339 21.48 -0.74 3.48
N MET A 340 22.19 -1.79 3.88
CA MET A 340 23.54 -1.65 4.50
C MET A 340 24.46 -0.79 3.64
N GLY A 341 24.45 -0.98 2.31
CA GLY A 341 25.26 -0.18 1.38
C GLY A 341 24.90 1.30 1.40
N TRP A 342 23.61 1.63 1.49
CA TRP A 342 23.17 3.02 1.59
C TRP A 342 23.69 3.70 2.87
N CYS A 343 23.62 3.00 4.01
CA CYS A 343 24.13 3.51 5.29
C CYS A 343 25.66 3.66 5.26
N ILE A 344 26.39 2.63 4.81
CA ILE A 344 27.86 2.62 4.77
C ILE A 344 28.40 3.71 3.83
N ASN A 345 27.80 3.90 2.66
CA ASN A 345 28.23 4.95 1.73
C ASN A 345 28.10 6.34 2.37
N CYS A 346 26.98 6.59 3.06
CA CYS A 346 26.81 7.85 3.80
C CYS A 346 27.89 7.99 4.89
N HIS A 347 28.16 6.94 5.68
CA HIS A 347 29.14 6.96 6.76
C HIS A 347 30.58 7.15 6.28
N ARG A 348 30.92 6.71 5.08
CA ARG A 348 32.27 6.91 4.50
C ARG A 348 32.53 8.35 4.13
N ASP A 349 31.52 9.04 3.59
CA ASP A 349 31.69 10.34 2.95
C ASP A 349 31.20 11.51 3.83
N THR A 350 30.32 11.22 4.80
CA THR A 350 29.72 12.29 5.62
C THR A 350 30.72 12.82 6.63
N LYS A 351 30.90 14.13 6.60
CA LYS A 351 31.70 14.86 7.58
C LYS A 351 30.91 15.01 8.87
N VAL A 352 31.57 14.81 10.00
CA VAL A 352 30.97 15.06 11.31
C VAL A 352 31.17 16.50 11.76
N GLN A 353 30.22 17.05 12.49
CA GLN A 353 30.39 18.33 13.19
C GLN A 353 31.34 18.14 14.38
N PHE A 354 32.64 18.14 14.10
CA PHE A 354 33.65 17.79 15.08
C PHE A 354 33.93 18.95 16.06
N HIS A 355 33.82 20.17 15.56
CA HIS A 355 33.99 21.38 16.38
C HIS A 355 32.72 21.67 17.17
N ASP A 356 32.88 22.14 18.42
CA ASP A 356 31.80 22.57 19.34
C ASP A 356 30.74 21.48 19.61
N ASN A 357 31.09 20.22 19.40
CA ASN A 357 30.20 19.08 19.63
C ASN A 357 30.76 18.19 20.75
N LYS A 358 30.09 18.22 21.91
CA LYS A 358 30.48 17.47 23.12
C LYS A 358 30.59 15.97 22.88
N PHE A 359 29.84 15.43 21.91
CA PHE A 359 29.91 14.01 21.57
C PHE A 359 31.31 13.57 21.10
N TYR A 360 32.05 14.49 20.42
CA TYR A 360 33.38 14.23 19.89
C TYR A 360 34.51 14.72 20.77
N GLU A 361 34.26 15.22 21.98
CA GLU A 361 35.30 15.69 22.89
C GLU A 361 36.36 14.63 23.25
N LYS A 362 35.96 13.37 23.23
CA LYS A 362 36.82 12.21 23.57
C LYS A 362 37.81 11.80 22.47
N TYR A 363 37.69 12.36 21.27
CA TYR A 363 38.57 12.04 20.14
C TYR A 363 39.78 12.98 20.08
N GLY A 364 40.61 12.97 21.14
CA GLY A 364 41.78 13.86 21.28
C GLY A 364 42.80 13.74 20.14
N GLU A 365 43.13 12.54 19.70
CA GLU A 365 44.05 12.30 18.58
C GLU A 365 43.61 12.94 17.27
N LEU A 366 42.31 12.90 16.96
CA LEU A 366 41.77 13.57 15.76
C LEU A 366 41.81 15.08 15.86
N ARG A 367 41.62 15.64 17.06
CA ARG A 367 41.77 17.07 17.31
C ARG A 367 43.20 17.52 17.06
N GLU A 368 44.17 16.79 17.63
CA GLU A 368 45.58 17.08 17.46
C GLU A 368 46.00 17.03 15.98
N LYS A 369 45.47 16.08 15.18
CA LYS A 369 45.71 16.01 13.74
C LYS A 369 45.12 17.19 12.98
N ILE A 370 43.93 17.66 13.38
CA ILE A 370 43.34 18.88 12.79
C ILE A 370 44.19 20.09 13.13
N GLU A 371 44.59 20.28 14.39
CA GLU A 371 45.43 21.40 14.85
C GLU A 371 46.78 21.43 14.16
N LYS A 372 47.38 20.25 13.89
CA LYS A 372 48.61 20.11 13.12
C LYS A 372 48.46 20.31 11.62
N GLY A 373 47.21 20.42 11.13
CA GLY A 373 46.91 20.52 9.71
C GLY A 373 47.10 19.25 8.90
N GLU A 374 47.25 18.07 9.57
CA GLU A 374 47.41 16.76 8.93
C GLU A 374 46.13 16.31 8.27
N ILE A 375 44.97 16.64 8.87
CA ILE A 375 43.64 16.42 8.31
C ILE A 375 42.83 17.71 8.36
N LYS A 376 41.98 17.90 7.34
CA LYS A 376 41.13 19.09 7.26
C LYS A 376 39.76 18.88 7.88
N GLU A 377 39.28 17.64 7.81
CA GLU A 377 37.89 17.29 8.18
C GLU A 377 37.88 15.84 8.72
N VAL A 378 36.94 15.58 9.61
CA VAL A 378 36.71 14.24 10.17
C VAL A 378 35.44 13.67 9.56
N THR A 379 35.54 12.47 9.02
CA THR A 379 34.38 11.70 8.52
C THR A 379 33.83 10.76 9.60
N VAL A 380 32.59 10.27 9.40
CA VAL A 380 31.98 9.29 10.30
C VAL A 380 32.79 8.00 10.35
N ASP A 381 33.45 7.61 9.25
CA ASP A 381 34.35 6.46 9.18
C ASP A 381 35.53 6.59 10.15
N MET A 382 36.16 7.77 10.23
CA MET A 382 37.30 8.04 11.11
C MET A 382 36.97 7.91 12.60
N VAL A 383 35.69 8.03 12.96
CA VAL A 383 35.21 7.85 14.35
C VAL A 383 34.58 6.44 14.56
N GLY A 384 34.87 5.50 13.65
CA GLY A 384 34.41 4.12 13.75
C GLY A 384 32.96 3.91 13.34
N GLY A 385 32.37 4.81 12.55
CA GLY A 385 30.98 4.72 12.14
C GLY A 385 30.67 3.63 11.11
N THR A 386 31.71 2.99 10.56
CA THR A 386 31.58 1.84 9.63
C THR A 386 31.85 0.49 10.31
N ASP A 387 32.15 0.48 11.61
CA ASP A 387 32.30 -0.77 12.36
C ASP A 387 30.99 -1.56 12.41
N CYS A 388 31.07 -2.87 12.14
CA CYS A 388 29.91 -3.74 12.08
C CYS A 388 29.05 -3.67 13.36
N MET A 389 29.71 -3.64 14.52
CA MET A 389 29.05 -3.61 15.83
C MET A 389 28.38 -2.27 16.18
N LYS A 390 28.55 -1.24 15.36
CA LYS A 390 27.81 0.04 15.53
C LYS A 390 26.37 -0.06 15.04
N CYS A 391 26.12 -0.95 14.09
CA CYS A 391 24.81 -1.14 13.47
C CYS A 391 24.23 -2.53 13.74
N HIS A 392 25.03 -3.52 14.07
CA HIS A 392 24.59 -4.91 14.31
C HIS A 392 24.93 -5.35 15.74
N TYR A 393 23.96 -6.00 16.42
CA TYR A 393 24.10 -6.53 17.79
C TYR A 393 23.44 -7.90 17.91
#